data_e80dfc0b9416a62d29cfcc4d49cccfb1
#
_entry.id   e80dfc0b9416a62d29cfcc4d49cccfb1
#
_cell.length_a   1.000
_cell.length_b   1.000
_cell.length_c   1.000
_cell.angle_alpha   90.00
_cell.angle_beta   90.00
_cell.angle_gamma   90.00
#
_symmetry.space_group_name_H-M   'P 1'
#
loop_
_entity.id
_entity.type
_entity.pdbx_description
1 polymer ?
#
loop_
_entity_poly.entity_id
_entity_poly.type
_entity_poly.pdbx_seq_one_letter_code
_entity_poly.pdbx_strand_id
1 'polypeptide(L)' 'MSTKKEENIMLVVGGLIATTNMLVFIVKSFRGDDVLDTIFGYIMVALLVLFWVGVVIEMIKNKKKQ' A
#
# COMPACT_ATOMS: atom_id res chain seq x y z
N MET A 1 -0.81 -19.92 19.86
CA MET A 1 -0.80 -19.71 18.44
C MET A 1 -0.62 -18.28 18.05
N SER A 2 0.42 -18.01 17.33
CA SER A 2 0.83 -16.67 16.98
C SER A 2 0.23 -16.18 15.67
N THR A 3 -0.97 -16.63 15.35
CA THR A 3 -1.59 -16.35 14.07
C THR A 3 -1.75 -14.85 13.80
N LYS A 4 -2.07 -14.08 14.84
CA LYS A 4 -2.23 -12.63 14.66
C LYS A 4 -0.90 -11.92 14.35
N LYS A 5 0.17 -12.39 14.99
CA LYS A 5 1.50 -11.84 14.75
C LYS A 5 1.97 -12.17 13.34
N GLU A 6 1.75 -13.40 12.90
CA GLU A 6 2.10 -13.83 11.54
C GLU A 6 1.29 -13.07 10.49
N GLU A 7 0.00 -12.87 10.73
CA GLU A 7 -0.85 -12.11 9.83
C GLU A 7 -0.36 -10.68 9.66
N ASN A 8 0.03 -10.03 10.76
CA ASN A 8 0.56 -8.67 10.70
C ASN A 8 1.86 -8.60 9.91
N ILE A 9 2.74 -9.58 10.11
CA ILE A 9 4.00 -9.65 9.39
C ILE A 9 3.74 -9.86 7.90
N MET A 10 2.82 -10.76 7.56
CA MET A 10 2.46 -11.01 6.16
C MET A 10 1.86 -9.79 5.50
N LEU A 11 1.00 -9.06 6.22
CA LEU A 11 0.42 -7.82 5.71
C LEU A 11 1.48 -6.78 5.41
N VAL A 12 2.44 -6.61 6.33
CA VAL A 12 3.52 -5.63 6.15
C VAL A 12 4.42 -6.03 4.98
N VAL A 13 4.81 -7.30 4.94
CA VAL A 13 5.67 -7.80 3.85
C VAL A 13 4.96 -7.69 2.51
N GLY A 14 3.72 -8.16 2.44
CA GLY A 14 2.92 -8.04 1.23
C GLY A 14 2.73 -6.59 0.81
N GLY A 15 2.48 -5.71 1.78
CA GLY A 15 2.34 -4.29 1.53
C GLY A 15 3.62 -3.67 0.98
N LEU A 16 4.78 -4.07 1.53
CA LEU A 16 6.06 -3.56 1.05
C LEU A 16 6.33 -3.99 -0.39
N ILE A 17 6.05 -5.25 -0.71
CA ILE A 17 6.23 -5.77 -2.06
C ILE A 17 5.29 -5.03 -3.03
N ALA A 18 4.02 -4.91 -2.67
CA ALA A 18 3.03 -4.21 -3.48
C ALA A 18 3.42 -2.75 -3.66
N THR A 19 3.87 -2.09 -2.59
CA THR A 19 4.30 -0.69 -2.63
C THR A 19 5.47 -0.52 -3.59
N THR A 20 6.46 -1.41 -3.52
CA THR A 20 7.61 -1.34 -4.41
C THR A 20 7.18 -1.46 -5.87
N ASN A 21 6.31 -2.43 -6.18
CA ASN A 21 5.79 -2.60 -7.53
C ASN A 21 5.00 -1.38 -8.00
N MET A 22 4.16 -0.85 -7.13
CA MET A 22 3.36 0.33 -7.47
C MET A 22 4.23 1.56 -7.66
N LEU A 23 5.27 1.73 -6.85
CA LEU A 23 6.19 2.86 -7.01
C LEU A 23 6.88 2.84 -8.37
N VAL A 24 7.33 1.66 -8.81
CA VAL A 24 7.93 1.52 -10.14
C VAL A 24 6.92 1.93 -11.21
N PHE A 25 5.68 1.46 -11.07
CA PHE A 25 4.62 1.79 -12.01
C PHE A 25 4.31 3.28 -12.03
N ILE A 26 4.23 3.90 -10.84
CA ILE A 26 3.96 5.33 -10.69
C ILE A 26 5.06 6.16 -11.36
N VAL A 27 6.32 5.80 -11.11
CA VAL A 27 7.45 6.51 -11.72
C VAL A 27 7.36 6.43 -13.25
N LYS A 28 7.04 5.26 -13.79
CA LYS A 28 6.86 5.10 -15.23
C LYS A 28 5.72 5.95 -15.76
N SER A 29 4.61 6.03 -15.02
CA SER A 29 3.46 6.84 -15.41
C SER A 29 3.80 8.32 -15.45
N PHE A 30 4.55 8.80 -14.45
CA PHE A 30 4.93 10.21 -14.40
C PHE A 30 5.96 10.58 -15.47
N ARG A 31 6.73 9.62 -15.95
CA ARG A 31 7.68 9.86 -17.03
C ARG A 31 7.02 9.94 -18.40
N GLY A 32 5.80 9.42 -18.51
CA GLY A 32 5.04 9.54 -19.75
C GLY A 32 4.59 10.98 -19.98
N ASP A 33 4.56 11.38 -21.25
CA ASP A 33 4.13 12.72 -21.62
C ASP A 33 2.62 12.88 -21.71
N ASP A 34 1.89 11.77 -21.57
CA ASP A 34 0.45 11.77 -21.73
C ASP A 34 -0.26 12.21 -20.42
N VAL A 35 -1.31 13.02 -20.59
CA VAL A 35 -2.12 13.46 -19.47
C VAL A 35 -2.80 12.26 -18.79
N LEU A 36 -3.20 11.26 -19.57
CA LEU A 36 -3.83 10.05 -19.05
C LEU A 36 -2.89 9.31 -18.09
N ASP A 37 -1.62 9.21 -18.45
CA ASP A 37 -0.64 8.55 -17.59
C ASP A 37 -0.48 9.27 -16.26
N THR A 38 -0.49 10.59 -16.29
CA THR A 38 -0.42 11.40 -15.07
C THR A 38 -1.63 11.14 -14.17
N ILE A 39 -2.82 11.09 -14.77
CA ILE A 39 -4.06 10.81 -14.02
C ILE A 39 -3.98 9.42 -13.39
N PHE A 40 -3.54 8.41 -14.13
CA PHE A 40 -3.36 7.07 -13.59
C PHE A 40 -2.38 7.06 -12.42
N GLY A 41 -1.29 7.82 -12.53
CA GLY A 41 -0.32 7.95 -11.45
C GLY A 41 -0.95 8.47 -10.17
N TYR A 42 -1.76 9.51 -10.27
CA TYR A 42 -2.48 10.06 -9.11
C TYR A 42 -3.44 9.06 -8.49
N ILE A 43 -4.19 8.34 -9.33
CA ILE A 43 -5.11 7.31 -8.85
C ILE A 43 -4.35 6.23 -8.08
N MET A 44 -3.24 5.79 -8.62
CA MET A 44 -2.41 4.76 -7.98
C MET A 44 -1.87 5.24 -6.63
N VAL A 45 -1.40 6.47 -6.57
CA VAL A 45 -0.92 7.05 -5.30
C VAL A 45 -2.05 7.10 -4.27
N ALA A 46 -3.23 7.53 -4.67
CA ALA A 46 -4.39 7.58 -3.79
C ALA A 46 -4.74 6.20 -3.24
N LEU A 47 -4.76 5.19 -4.11
CA LEU A 47 -5.04 3.81 -3.71
C LEU A 47 -3.98 3.30 -2.74
N LEU A 48 -2.72 3.61 -2.99
CA LEU A 48 -1.62 3.20 -2.13
C LEU A 48 -1.75 3.82 -0.74
N VAL A 49 -2.07 5.11 -0.67
CA VAL A 49 -2.26 5.81 0.60
C VAL A 49 -3.42 5.19 1.37
N LEU A 50 -4.54 4.93 0.70
CA LEU A 50 -5.70 4.31 1.33
C LEU A 50 -5.35 2.91 1.86
N PHE A 51 -4.60 2.14 1.10
CA PHE A 51 -4.17 0.80 1.52
C PHE A 51 -3.35 0.88 2.81
N TRP A 52 -2.34 1.76 2.85
CA TRP A 52 -1.49 1.88 4.03
C TRP A 52 -2.26 2.42 5.24
N VAL A 53 -3.15 3.38 5.03
CA VAL A 53 -4.01 3.88 6.11
C VAL A 53 -4.85 2.75 6.68
N GLY A 54 -5.44 1.92 5.82
CA GLY A 54 -6.22 0.77 6.27
C GLY A 54 -5.38 -0.22 7.07
N VAL A 55 -4.17 -0.51 6.61
CA VAL A 55 -3.27 -1.43 7.31
C VAL A 55 -2.92 -0.88 8.70
N VAL A 56 -2.58 0.40 8.78
CA VAL A 56 -2.24 1.03 10.06
C VAL A 56 -3.42 0.99 11.03
N ILE A 57 -4.61 1.33 10.55
CA ILE A 57 -5.82 1.30 11.38
C ILE A 57 -6.06 -0.10 11.93
N GLU A 58 -5.93 -1.12 11.08
CA GLU A 58 -6.11 -2.50 11.51
C GLU A 58 -5.10 -2.91 12.57
N MET A 59 -3.86 -2.52 12.38
CA MET A 59 -2.81 -2.82 13.36
C MET A 59 -3.10 -2.16 14.70
N ILE A 60 -3.56 -0.93 14.70
CA ILE A 60 -3.92 -0.21 15.92
C ILE A 60 -5.09 -0.89 16.63
N LYS A 61 -6.11 -1.29 15.87
CA LYS A 61 -7.27 -1.99 16.41
C LYS A 61 -6.87 -3.31 17.06
N ASN A 62 -6.00 -4.07 16.41
CA ASN A 62 -5.54 -5.34 16.96
C ASN A 62 -4.74 -5.14 18.25
N LYS A 63 -3.99 -4.06 18.32
CA LYS A 63 -3.23 -3.75 19.52
C LYS A 63 -4.13 -3.39 20.70
N LYS A 64 -5.22 -2.68 20.44
CA LYS A 64 -6.15 -2.26 21.48
C LYS A 64 -6.94 -3.42 22.08
N LYS A 65 -7.15 -4.47 21.33
CA LYS A 65 -7.92 -5.63 21.78
C LYS A 65 -7.15 -6.54 22.74
N GLN A 66 -5.88 -6.37 22.83
CA GLN A 66 -5.08 -7.09 23.82
C GLN A 66 -5.07 -6.35 25.14
#